data_d233094ff4c2791bd544277ee3324c19
#
_entry.id   d233094ff4c2791bd544277ee3324c19
#
_cell.length_a   1.000
_cell.length_b   1.000
_cell.length_c   1.000
_cell.angle_alpha   90.00
_cell.angle_beta   90.00
_cell.angle_gamma   90.00
#
_symmetry.space_group_name_H-M   'P 1'
#
loop_
_entity.id
_entity.type
_entity.pdbx_description
1 polymer ?
#
loop_
_entity_poly.entity_id
_entity_poly.type
_entity_poly.pdbx_seq_one_letter_code
_entity_poly.pdbx_strand_id
1 'polypeptide(L)'
;MTVIDDDEPPGGWDEDPDYRWDPDSDEIGRLLGELDQALGTTPSASIRFVDWDGLWDRDRVEDDWLYHDVFARGRGHALYAKHKVGKSLFVLAAVAEMVTTTNDTAVLYLDYEMTEDDLRDRLEDMGYGPDHDLSRFHYALLPTLPPLDTAHGGEALDQVVEQVQQAHPGCHLFVVIDTTSRAVHGEENAADTFQDFYRFTGIRLKRRQVTWVRLDHAGKDSGQGQRGSSAKGDDVDIVWKIDKADDGVVLKRELSRISWAKEKVSFAMTTEPLRYRRAIVYQAGTKECADLLDELGFPIDGSGNAAVKFLRDHKQGRAREVVQDAVRHRREQQR
;
A
#
# COMPACT_ATOMS: atom_id res chain seq x y z
N MET A 1 -49.82 34.44 23.16
CA MET A 1 -50.07 33.32 22.24
C MET A 1 -50.30 33.96 20.89
N THR A 2 -49.20 34.28 20.21
CA THR A 2 -49.18 35.00 18.92
C THR A 2 -48.72 33.99 17.89
N VAL A 3 -49.60 33.68 16.98
CA VAL A 3 -49.34 32.77 15.84
C VAL A 3 -48.44 33.52 14.89
N ILE A 4 -47.28 32.93 14.54
CA ILE A 4 -46.41 33.38 13.47
C ILE A 4 -46.82 32.56 12.24
N ASP A 5 -47.34 33.27 11.23
CA ASP A 5 -47.60 32.73 9.89
C ASP A 5 -46.25 32.58 9.17
N ASP A 6 -45.84 31.32 8.93
CA ASP A 6 -44.76 30.93 8.03
C ASP A 6 -45.38 30.64 6.65
N ASP A 7 -45.43 31.61 5.75
CA ASP A 7 -45.60 31.33 4.31
C ASP A 7 -45.39 32.63 3.48
N GLU A 8 -44.13 33.12 3.42
CA GLU A 8 -43.68 33.92 2.29
C GLU A 8 -42.26 33.54 1.92
N PRO A 9 -42.00 33.09 0.69
CA PRO A 9 -40.63 32.89 0.20
C PRO A 9 -39.93 34.25 0.03
N PRO A 10 -38.60 34.31 0.32
CA PRO A 10 -37.87 35.59 0.21
C PRO A 10 -37.85 36.06 -1.25
N GLY A 11 -38.12 37.36 -1.38
CA GLY A 11 -38.32 38.21 -2.52
C GLY A 11 -37.69 37.81 -3.85
N GLY A 12 -38.51 38.01 -4.85
CA GLY A 12 -38.27 37.68 -6.23
C GLY A 12 -36.95 38.19 -6.79
N TRP A 13 -36.36 37.32 -7.55
CA TRP A 13 -35.46 37.72 -8.61
C TRP A 13 -36.32 38.42 -9.64
N ASP A 14 -36.11 39.74 -9.84
CA ASP A 14 -36.69 40.48 -10.94
C ASP A 14 -36.25 39.81 -12.24
N GLU A 15 -37.14 39.01 -12.83
CA GLU A 15 -36.96 38.47 -14.17
C GLU A 15 -36.92 39.71 -15.11
N ASP A 16 -35.73 40.04 -15.56
CA ASP A 16 -35.55 40.98 -16.66
C ASP A 16 -36.23 40.35 -17.89
N PRO A 17 -37.38 40.92 -18.36
CA PRO A 17 -38.14 40.34 -19.46
C PRO A 17 -37.38 40.35 -20.80
N ASP A 18 -36.24 41.03 -20.87
CA ASP A 18 -35.36 41.08 -22.03
C ASP A 18 -34.14 40.16 -21.92
N TYR A 19 -33.97 39.43 -20.80
CA TYR A 19 -32.90 38.42 -20.68
C TYR A 19 -33.27 37.19 -21.49
N ARG A 20 -32.81 37.15 -22.73
CA ARG A 20 -32.79 35.92 -23.53
C ARG A 20 -31.43 35.23 -23.33
N TRP A 21 -31.45 34.05 -22.70
CA TRP A 21 -30.29 33.20 -22.68
C TRP A 21 -29.95 32.85 -24.14
N ASP A 22 -28.79 33.35 -24.59
CA ASP A 22 -28.25 33.04 -25.91
C ASP A 22 -27.18 31.93 -25.74
N PRO A 23 -27.49 30.69 -26.15
CA PRO A 23 -26.55 29.59 -26.08
C PRO A 23 -25.31 29.77 -26.96
N ASP A 24 -25.36 30.71 -27.91
CA ASP A 24 -24.26 31.06 -28.83
C ASP A 24 -23.53 32.34 -28.40
N SER A 25 -23.78 32.87 -27.19
CA SER A 25 -23.00 33.99 -26.69
C SER A 25 -21.56 33.56 -26.44
N ASP A 26 -20.69 33.98 -27.32
CA ASP A 26 -19.24 33.73 -27.37
C ASP A 26 -18.50 34.25 -26.11
N GLU A 27 -19.22 34.96 -25.22
CA GLU A 27 -18.67 35.60 -24.04
C GLU A 27 -18.34 34.59 -22.93
N ILE A 28 -19.16 33.57 -22.70
CA ILE A 28 -18.89 32.49 -21.74
C ILE A 28 -17.77 31.61 -22.27
N GLY A 29 -17.79 31.30 -23.55
CA GLY A 29 -16.72 30.57 -24.21
C GLY A 29 -15.37 31.30 -24.14
N ARG A 30 -15.42 32.64 -24.33
CA ARG A 30 -14.22 33.48 -24.20
C ARG A 30 -13.72 33.58 -22.77
N LEU A 31 -14.60 33.75 -21.77
CA LEU A 31 -14.23 33.78 -20.35
C LEU A 31 -13.69 32.46 -19.84
N LEU A 32 -14.26 31.33 -20.29
CA LEU A 32 -13.73 30.02 -19.99
C LEU A 32 -12.36 29.79 -20.67
N GLY A 33 -12.18 30.27 -21.90
CA GLY A 33 -10.90 30.23 -22.60
C GLY A 33 -9.82 31.10 -21.95
N GLU A 34 -10.20 32.31 -21.48
CA GLU A 34 -9.30 33.19 -20.73
C GLU A 34 -8.96 32.62 -19.34
N LEU A 35 -9.90 31.95 -18.68
CA LEU A 35 -9.71 31.26 -17.42
C LEU A 35 -8.77 30.05 -17.59
N ASP A 36 -8.96 29.25 -18.64
CA ASP A 36 -8.08 28.13 -19.00
C ASP A 36 -6.67 28.61 -19.36
N GLN A 37 -6.55 29.75 -20.03
CA GLN A 37 -5.26 30.35 -20.37
C GLN A 37 -4.57 30.95 -19.15
N ALA A 38 -5.32 31.54 -18.21
CA ALA A 38 -4.81 32.11 -16.97
C ALA A 38 -4.43 31.02 -15.95
N LEU A 39 -5.14 29.89 -15.95
CA LEU A 39 -4.87 28.73 -15.09
C LEU A 39 -3.81 27.80 -15.66
N GLY A 40 -3.39 27.98 -16.92
CA GLY A 40 -2.33 27.19 -17.56
C GLY A 40 -2.63 25.68 -17.67
N THR A 41 -3.90 25.30 -17.53
CA THR A 41 -4.33 23.92 -17.46
C THR A 41 -5.50 23.62 -18.36
N THR A 42 -5.24 23.47 -19.64
CA THR A 42 -6.05 22.53 -20.41
C THR A 42 -5.41 21.15 -20.17
N PRO A 43 -6.06 20.23 -19.47
CA PRO A 43 -5.61 18.86 -19.47
C PRO A 43 -5.75 18.36 -20.91
N SER A 44 -4.68 18.40 -21.67
CA SER A 44 -4.62 17.71 -22.96
C SER A 44 -4.96 16.26 -22.66
N ALA A 45 -6.15 15.83 -23.04
CA ALA A 45 -6.57 14.44 -22.95
C ALA A 45 -5.66 13.64 -23.86
N SER A 46 -4.54 13.15 -23.32
CA SER A 46 -3.60 12.34 -24.07
C SER A 46 -3.99 10.87 -23.94
N ILE A 47 -4.50 10.30 -25.01
CA ILE A 47 -4.67 8.85 -25.15
C ILE A 47 -3.36 8.30 -25.72
N ARG A 48 -2.70 7.45 -24.96
CA ARG A 48 -1.52 6.72 -25.42
C ARG A 48 -1.97 5.37 -25.97
N PHE A 49 -1.83 5.20 -27.27
CA PHE A 49 -2.05 3.91 -27.92
C PHE A 49 -0.84 2.98 -27.73
N VAL A 50 -1.11 1.67 -27.74
CA VAL A 50 -0.07 0.65 -27.69
C VAL A 50 0.65 0.62 -29.04
N ASP A 51 1.98 0.72 -29.00
CA ASP A 51 2.86 0.39 -30.10
C ASP A 51 2.99 -1.14 -30.14
N TRP A 52 2.27 -1.77 -31.07
CA TRP A 52 2.21 -3.24 -31.18
C TRP A 52 3.53 -3.86 -31.59
N ASP A 53 4.28 -3.21 -32.48
CA ASP A 53 5.57 -3.70 -32.95
C ASP A 53 6.58 -3.65 -31.80
N GLY A 54 6.75 -2.51 -31.15
CA GLY A 54 7.63 -2.36 -29.99
C GLY A 54 7.18 -3.17 -28.76
N LEU A 55 5.90 -3.57 -28.66
CA LEU A 55 5.44 -4.44 -27.58
C LEU A 55 5.99 -5.86 -27.72
N TRP A 56 6.02 -6.39 -28.94
CA TRP A 56 6.49 -7.76 -29.21
C TRP A 56 8.02 -7.88 -29.23
N ASP A 57 8.71 -6.79 -29.54
CA ASP A 57 10.17 -6.72 -29.55
C ASP A 57 10.79 -6.59 -28.17
N ARG A 58 9.98 -6.32 -27.12
CA ARG A 58 10.47 -6.21 -25.74
C ARG A 58 10.61 -7.58 -25.12
N ASP A 59 11.78 -7.85 -24.54
CA ASP A 59 11.96 -8.98 -23.65
C ASP A 59 10.99 -8.89 -22.48
N ARG A 60 10.30 -9.98 -22.19
CA ARG A 60 9.50 -10.08 -20.97
C ARG A 60 10.43 -10.21 -19.79
N VAL A 61 10.47 -9.20 -18.95
CA VAL A 61 11.12 -9.31 -17.65
C VAL A 61 10.14 -10.01 -16.71
N GLU A 62 10.35 -11.31 -16.49
CA GLU A 62 9.68 -12.07 -15.45
C GLU A 62 10.45 -11.85 -14.14
N ASP A 63 9.74 -11.90 -13.00
CA ASP A 63 10.32 -11.75 -11.67
C ASP A 63 11.04 -10.39 -11.44
N ASP A 64 10.55 -9.30 -12.04
CA ASP A 64 11.10 -7.95 -11.83
C ASP A 64 10.67 -7.38 -10.46
N TRP A 65 11.39 -7.79 -9.44
CA TRP A 65 11.17 -7.36 -8.07
C TRP A 65 12.05 -6.16 -7.71
N LEU A 66 11.41 -5.14 -7.16
CA LEU A 66 12.10 -4.03 -6.51
C LEU A 66 12.64 -4.45 -5.14
N TYR A 67 11.87 -5.27 -4.40
CA TYR A 67 12.26 -5.77 -3.09
C TYR A 67 11.76 -7.20 -2.84
N HIS A 68 12.67 -8.15 -2.75
CA HIS A 68 12.54 -9.52 -2.21
C HIS A 68 11.20 -10.25 -2.40
N ASP A 69 10.69 -10.40 -3.61
CA ASP A 69 9.41 -11.05 -3.92
C ASP A 69 8.16 -10.32 -3.36
N VAL A 70 8.29 -9.09 -2.85
CA VAL A 70 7.18 -8.33 -2.24
C VAL A 70 6.71 -7.19 -3.12
N PHE A 71 7.63 -6.32 -3.54
CA PHE A 71 7.31 -5.15 -4.36
C PHE A 71 7.81 -5.35 -5.78
N ALA A 72 6.88 -5.52 -6.72
CA ALA A 72 7.18 -5.65 -8.14
C ALA A 72 7.33 -4.27 -8.79
N ARG A 73 8.34 -4.07 -9.67
CA ARG A 73 8.59 -2.80 -10.34
C ARG A 73 7.39 -2.36 -11.19
N GLY A 74 7.06 -1.07 -11.13
CA GLY A 74 5.98 -0.46 -11.90
C GLY A 74 4.57 -0.94 -11.51
N ARG A 75 4.40 -1.59 -10.35
CA ARG A 75 3.13 -2.13 -9.87
C ARG A 75 2.64 -1.43 -8.62
N GLY A 76 1.30 -1.43 -8.46
CA GLY A 76 0.64 -0.96 -7.26
C GLY A 76 0.42 -2.09 -6.26
N HIS A 77 0.69 -1.81 -4.99
CA HIS A 77 0.58 -2.76 -3.89
C HIS A 77 -0.31 -2.21 -2.79
N ALA A 78 -1.03 -3.10 -2.12
CA ALA A 78 -1.64 -2.84 -0.82
C ALA A 78 -1.03 -3.78 0.22
N LEU A 79 -0.62 -3.23 1.35
CA LEU A 79 -0.14 -3.99 2.49
C LEU A 79 -1.00 -3.69 3.71
N TYR A 80 -1.68 -4.70 4.23
CA TYR A 80 -2.52 -4.52 5.40
C TYR A 80 -2.19 -5.49 6.53
N ALA A 81 -2.47 -5.06 7.76
CA ALA A 81 -2.23 -5.82 8.97
C ALA A 81 -3.21 -5.44 10.08
N LYS A 82 -3.31 -6.29 11.10
CA LYS A 82 -3.87 -5.90 12.39
C LYS A 82 -3.00 -4.79 13.00
N HIS A 83 -3.60 -3.99 13.89
CA HIS A 83 -2.84 -2.97 14.62
C HIS A 83 -1.61 -3.57 15.31
N LYS A 84 -0.49 -2.83 15.29
CA LYS A 84 0.77 -3.18 16.00
C LYS A 84 1.48 -4.46 15.52
N VAL A 85 1.19 -4.94 14.31
CA VAL A 85 1.94 -6.06 13.70
C VAL A 85 3.32 -5.61 13.20
N GLY A 86 3.54 -4.30 12.99
CA GLY A 86 4.80 -3.77 12.49
C GLY A 86 4.82 -3.48 10.98
N LYS A 87 3.65 -3.27 10.37
CA LYS A 87 3.48 -2.94 8.95
C LYS A 87 4.40 -1.80 8.49
N SER A 88 4.29 -0.62 9.14
CA SER A 88 5.08 0.57 8.82
C SER A 88 6.57 0.34 9.08
N LEU A 89 6.90 -0.38 10.15
CA LEU A 89 8.30 -0.72 10.49
C LEU A 89 8.94 -1.62 9.42
N PHE A 90 8.21 -2.60 8.93
CA PHE A 90 8.67 -3.48 7.84
C PHE A 90 8.94 -2.68 6.55
N VAL A 91 8.01 -1.80 6.16
CA VAL A 91 8.15 -1.01 4.93
C VAL A 91 9.27 0.01 5.07
N LEU A 92 9.40 0.67 6.23
CA LEU A 92 10.49 1.61 6.51
C LEU A 92 11.87 0.90 6.43
N ALA A 93 11.99 -0.29 7.01
CA ALA A 93 13.21 -1.08 6.93
C ALA A 93 13.55 -1.49 5.49
N ALA A 94 12.55 -1.93 4.72
CA ALA A 94 12.72 -2.28 3.31
C ALA A 94 13.20 -1.07 2.48
N VAL A 95 12.60 0.10 2.71
CA VAL A 95 12.97 1.35 2.03
C VAL A 95 14.39 1.78 2.38
N ALA A 96 14.73 1.82 3.67
CA ALA A 96 16.05 2.21 4.11
C ALA A 96 17.14 1.26 3.56
N GLU A 97 16.86 -0.05 3.51
CA GLU A 97 17.73 -1.03 2.86
C GLU A 97 17.90 -0.73 1.36
N MET A 98 16.80 -0.53 0.61
CA MET A 98 16.86 -0.27 -0.81
C MET A 98 17.72 0.95 -1.14
N VAL A 99 17.48 2.10 -0.48
CA VAL A 99 18.21 3.35 -0.80
C VAL A 99 19.68 3.32 -0.41
N THR A 100 20.06 2.48 0.58
CA THR A 100 21.45 2.37 1.05
C THR A 100 22.24 1.26 0.35
N THR A 101 21.56 0.26 -0.24
CA THR A 101 22.25 -0.89 -0.88
C THR A 101 22.23 -0.85 -2.41
N THR A 102 21.31 -0.08 -3.02
CA THR A 102 21.25 0.07 -4.48
C THR A 102 21.44 1.53 -4.87
N ASN A 103 21.85 1.78 -6.13
CA ASN A 103 21.97 3.13 -6.67
C ASN A 103 20.90 3.45 -7.71
N ASP A 104 19.98 2.53 -7.94
CA ASP A 104 18.97 2.60 -9.00
C ASP A 104 17.56 2.90 -8.48
N THR A 105 17.40 3.15 -7.17
CA THR A 105 16.09 3.35 -6.54
C THR A 105 16.06 4.64 -5.73
N ALA A 106 15.06 5.48 -5.99
CA ALA A 106 14.68 6.61 -5.16
C ALA A 106 13.32 6.33 -4.50
N VAL A 107 13.08 6.87 -3.33
CA VAL A 107 11.86 6.65 -2.56
C VAL A 107 11.22 7.97 -2.17
N LEU A 108 9.89 8.06 -2.35
CA LEU A 108 9.03 9.07 -1.76
C LEU A 108 8.14 8.38 -0.71
N TYR A 109 8.34 8.70 0.56
CA TYR A 109 7.55 8.17 1.67
C TYR A 109 6.66 9.28 2.24
N LEU A 110 5.35 9.10 2.14
CA LEU A 110 4.35 9.99 2.71
C LEU A 110 3.88 9.39 4.03
N ASP A 111 4.33 9.96 5.14
CA ASP A 111 3.97 9.51 6.50
C ASP A 111 3.00 10.50 7.16
N TYR A 112 1.82 10.04 7.49
CA TYR A 112 0.76 10.83 8.12
C TYR A 112 0.63 10.56 9.63
N GLU A 113 1.57 9.83 10.25
CA GLU A 113 1.42 9.38 11.64
C GLU A 113 2.59 9.71 12.56
N MET A 114 3.84 9.63 12.07
CA MET A 114 5.04 9.76 12.90
C MET A 114 5.51 11.20 13.09
N THR A 115 6.42 11.36 14.07
CA THR A 115 7.23 12.57 14.29
C THR A 115 8.66 12.36 13.81
N GLU A 116 9.46 13.44 13.76
CA GLU A 116 10.90 13.34 13.43
C GLU A 116 11.68 12.48 14.43
N ASP A 117 11.34 12.57 15.71
CA ASP A 117 12.00 11.77 16.76
C ASP A 117 11.69 10.28 16.59
N ASP A 118 10.42 9.92 16.32
CA ASP A 118 10.03 8.53 16.04
C ASP A 118 10.77 7.96 14.81
N LEU A 119 10.92 8.77 13.76
CA LEU A 119 11.64 8.37 12.54
C LEU A 119 13.12 8.15 12.84
N ARG A 120 13.75 9.08 13.59
CA ARG A 120 15.16 8.98 14.01
C ARG A 120 15.38 7.70 14.80
N ASP A 121 14.61 7.48 15.88
CA ASP A 121 14.73 6.30 16.73
C ASP A 121 14.66 5.01 15.91
N ARG A 122 13.70 4.91 14.98
CA ARG A 122 13.58 3.73 14.12
C ARG A 122 14.76 3.54 13.18
N LEU A 123 15.29 4.62 12.58
CA LEU A 123 16.47 4.53 11.72
C LEU A 123 17.72 4.15 12.53
N GLU A 124 17.88 4.69 13.75
CA GLU A 124 18.97 4.32 14.66
C GLU A 124 18.87 2.84 15.09
N ASP A 125 17.69 2.35 15.44
CA ASP A 125 17.43 0.92 15.72
C ASP A 125 17.81 0.03 14.52
N MET A 126 17.58 0.52 13.32
CA MET A 126 18.01 -0.13 12.07
C MET A 126 19.49 0.05 11.78
N GLY A 127 20.26 0.77 12.63
CA GLY A 127 21.69 1.04 12.49
C GLY A 127 22.00 2.01 11.37
N TYR A 128 21.06 2.90 11.01
CA TYR A 128 21.30 4.01 10.09
C TYR A 128 21.57 5.29 10.88
N GLY A 129 22.50 6.11 10.39
CA GLY A 129 22.92 7.36 11.01
C GLY A 129 23.54 8.30 9.98
N PRO A 130 24.20 9.39 10.42
CA PRO A 130 24.73 10.44 9.56
C PRO A 130 25.73 9.98 8.46
N ASP A 131 26.34 8.81 8.66
CA ASP A 131 27.32 8.24 7.73
C ASP A 131 26.66 7.46 6.57
N HIS A 132 25.35 7.32 6.58
CA HIS A 132 24.60 6.63 5.54
C HIS A 132 24.03 7.63 4.52
N ASP A 133 24.20 7.32 3.22
CA ASP A 133 23.60 8.12 2.16
C ASP A 133 22.10 7.83 2.04
N LEU A 134 21.30 8.74 2.57
CA LEU A 134 19.86 8.76 2.47
C LEU A 134 19.32 9.82 1.49
N SER A 135 20.18 10.38 0.63
CA SER A 135 19.80 11.47 -0.29
C SER A 135 18.70 11.10 -1.29
N ARG A 136 18.51 9.80 -1.57
CA ARG A 136 17.44 9.27 -2.42
C ARG A 136 16.19 8.85 -1.63
N PHE A 137 16.17 9.09 -0.33
CA PHE A 137 15.05 8.83 0.54
C PHE A 137 14.32 10.14 0.89
N HIS A 138 13.32 10.49 0.08
CA HIS A 138 12.46 11.66 0.32
C HIS A 138 11.35 11.27 1.29
N TYR A 139 11.53 11.62 2.55
CA TYR A 139 10.57 11.33 3.60
C TYR A 139 9.77 12.59 3.94
N ALA A 140 8.45 12.56 3.70
CA ALA A 140 7.53 13.64 3.99
C ALA A 140 6.73 13.29 5.25
N LEU A 141 7.04 13.97 6.35
CA LEU A 141 6.31 13.88 7.61
C LEU A 141 5.09 14.78 7.58
N LEU A 142 3.93 14.20 7.92
CA LEU A 142 2.64 14.90 8.02
C LEU A 142 2.38 15.82 6.80
N PRO A 143 2.50 15.28 5.56
CA PRO A 143 2.40 16.10 4.37
C PRO A 143 1.03 16.78 4.26
N THR A 144 1.02 18.05 3.84
CA THR A 144 -0.20 18.85 3.65
C THR A 144 -0.76 18.70 2.24
N LEU A 145 -0.73 17.50 1.68
CA LEU A 145 -1.33 17.24 0.38
C LEU A 145 -2.85 17.23 0.48
N PRO A 146 -3.56 17.72 -0.55
CA PRO A 146 -5.00 17.47 -0.65
C PRO A 146 -5.28 15.97 -0.69
N PRO A 147 -6.51 15.52 -0.30
CA PRO A 147 -6.84 14.11 -0.25
C PRO A 147 -6.60 13.40 -1.58
N LEU A 148 -5.92 12.25 -1.53
CA LEU A 148 -5.45 11.53 -2.71
C LEU A 148 -6.56 10.82 -3.50
N ASP A 149 -7.76 10.73 -2.96
CA ASP A 149 -9.00 10.31 -3.63
C ASP A 149 -9.73 11.45 -4.36
N THR A 150 -9.05 12.60 -4.55
CA THR A 150 -9.55 13.76 -5.31
C THR A 150 -8.65 14.07 -6.51
N ALA A 151 -9.22 14.76 -7.51
CA ALA A 151 -8.45 15.19 -8.68
C ALA A 151 -7.27 16.09 -8.27
N HIS A 152 -7.50 17.01 -7.32
CA HIS A 152 -6.51 17.95 -6.84
C HIS A 152 -5.38 17.25 -6.07
N GLY A 153 -5.72 16.26 -5.22
CA GLY A 153 -4.73 15.46 -4.49
C GLY A 153 -3.87 14.60 -5.42
N GLY A 154 -4.51 13.94 -6.39
CA GLY A 154 -3.79 13.16 -7.39
C GLY A 154 -2.84 14.00 -8.25
N GLU A 155 -3.23 15.23 -8.60
CA GLU A 155 -2.38 16.17 -9.34
C GLU A 155 -1.23 16.70 -8.49
N ALA A 156 -1.48 17.08 -7.25
CA ALA A 156 -0.44 17.53 -6.32
C ALA A 156 0.61 16.44 -6.08
N LEU A 157 0.18 15.19 -5.87
CA LEU A 157 1.13 14.07 -5.75
C LEU A 157 1.90 13.82 -7.04
N ASP A 158 1.25 13.92 -8.22
CA ASP A 158 1.92 13.72 -9.51
C ASP A 158 3.04 14.74 -9.73
N GLN A 159 2.86 16.00 -9.30
CA GLN A 159 3.88 17.05 -9.34
C GLN A 159 5.08 16.73 -8.41
N VAL A 160 4.81 16.24 -7.18
CA VAL A 160 5.87 15.82 -6.26
C VAL A 160 6.65 14.62 -6.83
N VAL A 161 5.94 13.63 -7.39
CA VAL A 161 6.54 12.48 -8.06
C VAL A 161 7.46 12.92 -9.20
N GLU A 162 7.01 13.87 -10.01
CA GLU A 162 7.81 14.42 -11.10
C GLU A 162 9.08 15.11 -10.60
N GLN A 163 8.99 15.92 -9.54
CA GLN A 163 10.15 16.57 -8.93
C GLN A 163 11.18 15.54 -8.43
N VAL A 164 10.74 14.46 -7.76
CA VAL A 164 11.65 13.41 -7.30
C VAL A 164 12.29 12.66 -8.47
N GLN A 165 11.53 12.36 -9.54
CA GLN A 165 12.07 11.72 -10.73
C GLN A 165 13.10 12.61 -11.45
N GLN A 166 12.87 13.93 -11.48
CA GLN A 166 13.83 14.88 -12.05
C GLN A 166 15.11 15.03 -11.21
N ALA A 167 14.98 14.95 -9.87
CA ALA A 167 16.14 15.00 -8.97
C ALA A 167 17.01 13.73 -9.06
N HIS A 168 16.44 12.59 -9.46
CA HIS A 168 17.12 11.30 -9.54
C HIS A 168 16.93 10.63 -10.91
N PRO A 169 17.49 11.22 -11.99
CA PRO A 169 17.34 10.68 -13.33
C PRO A 169 17.98 9.29 -13.41
N GLY A 170 17.23 8.34 -13.96
CA GLY A 170 17.66 6.94 -14.08
C GLY A 170 17.34 6.05 -12.87
N CYS A 171 16.90 6.62 -11.73
CA CYS A 171 16.40 5.82 -10.64
C CYS A 171 14.95 5.40 -10.87
N HIS A 172 14.62 4.17 -10.46
CA HIS A 172 13.24 3.74 -10.33
C HIS A 172 12.64 4.36 -9.06
N LEU A 173 11.45 4.96 -9.19
CA LEU A 173 10.79 5.58 -8.04
C LEU A 173 9.86 4.60 -7.35
N PHE A 174 9.96 4.53 -6.02
CA PHE A 174 9.03 3.84 -5.14
C PHE A 174 8.29 4.83 -4.25
N VAL A 175 6.96 4.82 -4.29
CA VAL A 175 6.10 5.69 -3.48
C VAL A 175 5.44 4.88 -2.38
N VAL A 176 5.54 5.34 -1.14
CA VAL A 176 4.88 4.75 0.04
C VAL A 176 3.85 5.73 0.60
N ILE A 177 2.65 5.24 0.89
CA ILE A 177 1.55 6.01 1.51
C ILE A 177 1.19 5.34 2.85
N ASP A 178 1.59 5.94 3.97
CA ASP A 178 1.43 5.42 5.32
C ASP A 178 0.70 6.43 6.24
N THR A 179 -0.57 6.32 6.49
CA THR A 179 -1.51 5.28 6.08
C THR A 179 -2.57 5.84 5.13
N THR A 180 -3.16 4.96 4.32
CA THR A 180 -4.19 5.37 3.36
C THR A 180 -5.37 6.07 4.02
N SER A 181 -5.82 5.61 5.18
CA SER A 181 -6.97 6.18 5.89
C SER A 181 -6.79 7.67 6.28
N ARG A 182 -5.56 8.15 6.34
CA ARG A 182 -5.26 9.57 6.60
C ARG A 182 -4.97 10.37 5.32
N ALA A 183 -4.68 9.66 4.25
CA ALA A 183 -4.35 10.26 2.96
C ALA A 183 -5.59 10.50 2.08
N VAL A 184 -6.76 9.95 2.42
CA VAL A 184 -8.02 10.06 1.67
C VAL A 184 -9.07 10.84 2.46
N HIS A 185 -10.04 11.44 1.73
CA HIS A 185 -11.17 12.14 2.34
C HIS A 185 -12.33 11.20 2.66
N GLY A 186 -12.59 10.25 1.76
CA GLY A 186 -13.69 9.30 1.91
C GLY A 186 -13.47 8.29 3.04
N GLU A 187 -14.55 7.60 3.42
CA GLU A 187 -14.46 6.54 4.43
C GLU A 187 -13.58 5.38 3.94
N GLU A 188 -12.69 4.89 4.80
CA GLU A 188 -11.80 3.75 4.50
C GLU A 188 -12.56 2.45 4.11
N ASN A 189 -13.87 2.39 4.39
CA ASN A 189 -14.70 1.22 4.09
C ASN A 189 -15.56 1.41 2.82
N ALA A 190 -15.59 2.61 2.23
CA ALA A 190 -16.39 2.89 1.06
C ALA A 190 -15.69 2.45 -0.23
N ALA A 191 -16.43 1.79 -1.12
CA ALA A 191 -15.90 1.36 -2.42
C ALA A 191 -15.49 2.57 -3.28
N ASP A 192 -16.30 3.62 -3.25
CA ASP A 192 -16.11 4.81 -4.05
C ASP A 192 -14.78 5.51 -3.72
N THR A 193 -14.38 5.55 -2.44
CA THR A 193 -13.10 6.11 -1.99
C THR A 193 -11.92 5.47 -2.72
N PHE A 194 -11.91 4.13 -2.87
CA PHE A 194 -10.81 3.42 -3.52
C PHE A 194 -10.89 3.48 -5.04
N GLN A 195 -12.10 3.55 -5.63
CA GLN A 195 -12.28 3.83 -7.04
C GLN A 195 -11.75 5.21 -7.40
N ASP A 196 -12.07 6.22 -6.59
CA ASP A 196 -11.60 7.59 -6.79
C ASP A 196 -10.09 7.71 -6.52
N PHE A 197 -9.56 7.06 -5.46
CA PHE A 197 -8.12 6.97 -5.25
C PHE A 197 -7.41 6.37 -6.48
N TYR A 198 -7.93 5.28 -7.04
CA TYR A 198 -7.36 4.70 -8.25
C TYR A 198 -7.46 5.64 -9.45
N ARG A 199 -8.63 6.25 -9.64
CA ARG A 199 -8.91 7.17 -10.74
C ARG A 199 -8.00 8.39 -10.73
N PHE A 200 -7.79 9.00 -9.57
CA PHE A 200 -7.07 10.26 -9.45
C PHE A 200 -5.58 10.08 -9.15
N THR A 201 -5.21 9.07 -8.38
CA THR A 201 -3.83 8.82 -7.93
C THR A 201 -3.23 7.57 -8.58
N GLY A 202 -3.83 6.41 -8.41
CA GLY A 202 -3.25 5.13 -8.86
C GLY A 202 -2.95 5.08 -10.36
N ILE A 203 -3.85 5.59 -11.21
CA ILE A 203 -3.64 5.67 -12.67
C ILE A 203 -2.43 6.55 -13.02
N ARG A 204 -2.23 7.69 -12.30
CA ARG A 204 -1.10 8.61 -12.56
C ARG A 204 0.23 7.92 -12.25
N LEU A 205 0.33 7.29 -11.08
CA LEU A 205 1.51 6.51 -10.68
C LEU A 205 1.78 5.38 -11.68
N LYS A 206 0.74 4.68 -12.12
CA LYS A 206 0.85 3.59 -13.11
C LYS A 206 1.31 4.08 -14.48
N ARG A 207 0.85 5.23 -14.94
CA ARG A 207 1.29 5.86 -16.21
C ARG A 207 2.76 6.25 -16.18
N ARG A 208 3.27 6.68 -15.03
CA ARG A 208 4.69 7.00 -14.81
C ARG A 208 5.55 5.77 -14.56
N GLN A 209 4.97 4.56 -14.57
CA GLN A 209 5.64 3.29 -14.23
C GLN A 209 6.29 3.30 -12.84
N VAL A 210 5.76 4.07 -11.92
CA VAL A 210 6.19 4.13 -10.53
C VAL A 210 5.71 2.89 -9.79
N THR A 211 6.56 2.28 -8.98
CA THR A 211 6.13 1.30 -7.98
C THR A 211 5.52 2.04 -6.80
N TRP A 212 4.41 1.58 -6.27
CA TRP A 212 3.82 2.19 -5.09
C TRP A 212 3.18 1.17 -4.17
N VAL A 213 3.13 1.52 -2.88
CA VAL A 213 2.43 0.74 -1.87
C VAL A 213 1.62 1.68 -0.98
N ARG A 214 0.39 1.27 -0.71
CA ARG A 214 -0.42 1.88 0.35
C ARG A 214 -0.53 0.93 1.54
N LEU A 215 -0.50 1.52 2.73
CA LEU A 215 -0.59 0.79 3.98
C LEU A 215 -1.99 0.95 4.57
N ASP A 216 -2.70 -0.17 4.70
CA ASP A 216 -4.09 -0.21 5.14
C ASP A 216 -4.25 -0.88 6.51
N HIS A 217 -5.38 -0.65 7.16
CA HIS A 217 -5.76 -1.38 8.37
C HIS A 217 -6.60 -2.62 8.05
N ALA A 218 -6.40 -3.69 8.82
CA ALA A 218 -7.29 -4.84 8.76
C ALA A 218 -8.68 -4.50 9.28
N GLY A 219 -9.72 -5.13 8.71
CA GLY A 219 -11.09 -5.04 9.22
C GLY A 219 -11.22 -5.51 10.67
N LYS A 220 -12.32 -5.12 11.36
CA LYS A 220 -12.60 -5.55 12.75
C LYS A 220 -12.73 -7.06 12.87
N ASP A 221 -13.29 -7.74 11.87
CA ASP A 221 -13.35 -9.20 11.77
C ASP A 221 -12.16 -9.72 10.97
N SER A 222 -11.17 -10.21 11.66
CA SER A 222 -9.90 -10.71 11.08
C SER A 222 -10.05 -11.91 10.12
N GLY A 223 -11.28 -12.47 10.00
CA GLY A 223 -11.62 -13.54 9.06
C GLY A 223 -12.15 -13.04 7.71
N GLN A 224 -12.45 -11.75 7.57
CA GLN A 224 -13.06 -11.17 6.37
C GLN A 224 -12.09 -10.41 5.46
N GLY A 225 -10.77 -10.55 5.68
CA GLY A 225 -9.76 -9.90 4.85
C GLY A 225 -9.47 -8.43 5.20
N GLN A 226 -9.09 -7.65 4.21
CA GLN A 226 -8.80 -6.22 4.33
C GLN A 226 -10.06 -5.44 4.76
N ARG A 227 -9.91 -4.43 5.64
CA ARG A 227 -11.01 -3.59 6.08
C ARG A 227 -11.58 -2.80 4.89
N GLY A 228 -12.90 -2.92 4.63
CA GLY A 228 -13.60 -2.23 3.55
C GLY A 228 -14.10 -3.14 2.45
N SER A 229 -14.50 -2.57 1.33
CA SER A 229 -15.13 -3.27 0.22
C SER A 229 -14.14 -4.12 -0.58
N SER A 230 -14.65 -5.06 -1.39
CA SER A 230 -13.88 -5.80 -2.40
C SER A 230 -13.13 -4.88 -3.39
N ALA A 231 -13.60 -3.64 -3.57
CA ALA A 231 -12.97 -2.64 -4.42
C ALA A 231 -11.52 -2.28 -4.00
N LYS A 232 -11.14 -2.50 -2.73
CA LYS A 232 -9.76 -2.28 -2.27
C LYS A 232 -8.72 -3.18 -2.95
N GLY A 233 -9.14 -4.35 -3.44
CA GLY A 233 -8.25 -5.23 -4.20
C GLY A 233 -8.17 -4.88 -5.67
N ASP A 234 -9.17 -4.16 -6.19
CA ASP A 234 -9.29 -3.89 -7.63
C ASP A 234 -8.41 -2.72 -8.10
N ASP A 235 -7.96 -1.87 -7.21
CA ASP A 235 -7.14 -0.69 -7.52
C ASP A 235 -5.63 -0.96 -7.56
N VAL A 236 -5.18 -2.10 -7.05
CA VAL A 236 -3.77 -2.52 -6.98
C VAL A 236 -3.50 -3.79 -7.78
N ASP A 237 -2.22 -4.09 -8.01
CA ASP A 237 -1.81 -5.30 -8.71
C ASP A 237 -1.57 -6.47 -7.74
N ILE A 238 -1.14 -6.19 -6.50
CA ILE A 238 -0.91 -7.20 -5.46
C ILE A 238 -1.44 -6.72 -4.11
N VAL A 239 -2.13 -7.59 -3.39
CA VAL A 239 -2.55 -7.38 -2.01
C VAL A 239 -1.82 -8.35 -1.09
N TRP A 240 -1.08 -7.80 -0.12
CA TRP A 240 -0.38 -8.53 0.91
C TRP A 240 -1.05 -8.34 2.27
N LYS A 241 -1.30 -9.46 2.94
CA LYS A 241 -1.58 -9.48 4.38
C LYS A 241 -0.31 -9.79 5.13
N ILE A 242 0.10 -8.91 6.06
CA ILE A 242 1.23 -9.16 6.93
C ILE A 242 0.76 -9.69 8.29
N ASP A 243 1.32 -10.81 8.70
CA ASP A 243 1.10 -11.44 9.99
C ASP A 243 2.42 -11.51 10.77
N LYS A 244 2.36 -11.36 12.10
CA LYS A 244 3.51 -11.57 12.97
C LYS A 244 3.85 -13.06 13.03
N ALA A 245 5.15 -13.36 13.04
CA ALA A 245 5.70 -14.68 13.27
C ALA A 245 6.59 -14.66 14.52
N ASP A 246 7.06 -15.82 14.98
CA ASP A 246 7.90 -15.93 16.18
C ASP A 246 9.18 -15.08 16.08
N ASP A 247 9.87 -15.18 14.94
CA ASP A 247 11.15 -14.50 14.69
C ASP A 247 11.06 -13.48 13.53
N GLY A 248 9.88 -12.92 13.24
CA GLY A 248 9.75 -11.98 12.13
C GLY A 248 8.33 -11.76 11.64
N VAL A 249 8.17 -11.70 10.31
CA VAL A 249 6.87 -11.46 9.66
C VAL A 249 6.64 -12.39 8.48
N VAL A 250 5.38 -12.66 8.22
CA VAL A 250 4.93 -13.46 7.07
C VAL A 250 3.94 -12.61 6.26
N LEU A 251 4.25 -12.43 4.99
CA LEU A 251 3.36 -11.81 4.03
C LEU A 251 2.63 -12.91 3.26
N LYS A 252 1.31 -12.88 3.30
CA LYS A 252 0.42 -13.78 2.55
C LYS A 252 -0.23 -12.99 1.44
N ARG A 253 -0.10 -13.48 0.20
CA ARG A 253 -0.76 -12.88 -0.94
C ARG A 253 -2.24 -13.22 -0.92
N GLU A 254 -3.11 -12.22 -0.87
CA GLU A 254 -4.56 -12.42 -0.97
C GLU A 254 -5.07 -12.23 -2.38
N LEU A 255 -4.46 -11.30 -3.14
CA LEU A 255 -4.79 -11.02 -4.52
C LEU A 255 -3.52 -10.75 -5.32
N SER A 256 -3.50 -11.17 -6.58
CA SER A 256 -2.45 -10.77 -7.53
C SER A 256 -2.98 -10.81 -8.96
N ARG A 257 -2.63 -9.78 -9.72
CA ARG A 257 -2.80 -9.71 -11.18
C ARG A 257 -1.58 -10.25 -11.93
N ILE A 258 -0.49 -10.55 -11.22
CA ILE A 258 0.74 -11.10 -11.80
C ILE A 258 0.90 -12.57 -11.38
N SER A 259 1.15 -13.43 -12.38
CA SER A 259 1.16 -14.90 -12.20
C SER A 259 2.35 -15.41 -11.41
N TRP A 260 3.49 -14.71 -11.47
CA TRP A 260 4.75 -15.09 -10.82
C TRP A 260 4.86 -14.63 -9.36
N ALA A 261 3.91 -13.84 -8.82
CA ALA A 261 3.91 -13.48 -7.42
C ALA A 261 3.71 -14.70 -6.51
N LYS A 262 4.57 -14.86 -5.51
CA LYS A 262 4.51 -15.98 -4.57
C LYS A 262 3.29 -15.88 -3.67
N GLU A 263 2.75 -17.03 -3.23
CA GLU A 263 1.61 -17.05 -2.30
C GLU A 263 2.00 -16.59 -0.89
N LYS A 264 3.26 -16.85 -0.50
CA LYS A 264 3.78 -16.53 0.83
C LYS A 264 5.23 -16.09 0.74
N VAL A 265 5.55 -15.01 1.42
CA VAL A 265 6.91 -14.47 1.56
C VAL A 265 7.18 -14.25 3.04
N SER A 266 8.33 -14.66 3.53
CA SER A 266 8.64 -14.61 4.97
C SER A 266 9.98 -13.91 5.21
N PHE A 267 10.05 -13.16 6.31
CA PHE A 267 11.25 -12.46 6.71
C PHE A 267 11.54 -12.71 8.18
N ALA A 268 12.74 -13.17 8.47
CA ALA A 268 13.27 -13.16 9.82
C ALA A 268 13.65 -11.70 10.20
N MET A 269 13.39 -11.34 11.45
CA MET A 269 13.73 -10.04 12.01
C MET A 269 14.85 -10.21 13.03
N THR A 270 15.91 -9.41 12.89
CA THR A 270 16.90 -9.19 13.95
C THR A 270 16.58 -7.86 14.68
N THR A 271 17.02 -7.70 15.91
CA THR A 271 16.75 -6.50 16.72
C THR A 271 17.98 -5.61 16.90
N GLU A 272 19.19 -6.13 16.68
CA GLU A 272 20.45 -5.39 16.91
C GLU A 272 21.44 -5.64 15.76
N PRO A 273 21.42 -4.84 14.72
CA PRO A 273 20.42 -3.83 14.35
C PRO A 273 19.13 -4.47 13.83
N LEU A 274 18.04 -3.71 13.91
CA LEU A 274 16.75 -4.15 13.38
C LEU A 274 16.84 -4.31 11.86
N ARG A 275 16.66 -5.53 11.38
CA ARG A 275 16.70 -5.87 9.95
C ARG A 275 15.68 -6.95 9.64
N TYR A 276 15.15 -6.91 8.43
CA TYR A 276 14.32 -7.97 7.88
C TYR A 276 15.10 -8.70 6.78
N ARG A 277 15.33 -9.99 6.95
CA ARG A 277 16.04 -10.81 5.97
C ARG A 277 15.12 -11.88 5.41
N ARG A 278 15.14 -12.05 4.10
CA ARG A 278 14.40 -13.11 3.44
C ARG A 278 14.77 -14.45 4.05
N ALA A 279 13.82 -15.16 4.66
CA ALA A 279 14.03 -16.40 5.35
C ALA A 279 12.74 -17.23 5.42
N ILE A 280 12.86 -18.49 5.76
CA ILE A 280 11.72 -19.30 6.18
C ILE A 280 11.46 -18.95 7.63
N VAL A 281 10.30 -18.33 7.91
CA VAL A 281 9.83 -18.13 9.28
C VAL A 281 8.48 -18.81 9.46
N TYR A 282 8.24 -19.21 10.68
CA TYR A 282 7.05 -19.95 11.06
C TYR A 282 5.98 -19.02 11.64
N GLN A 283 4.72 -19.42 11.57
CA GLN A 283 3.61 -18.70 12.22
C GLN A 283 3.86 -18.57 13.72
N ALA A 284 3.39 -17.47 14.32
CA ALA A 284 3.47 -17.28 15.76
C ALA A 284 2.82 -18.45 16.52
N GLY A 285 3.47 -18.96 17.54
CA GLY A 285 3.06 -20.14 18.30
C GLY A 285 3.46 -21.47 17.67
N THR A 286 4.26 -21.46 16.59
CA THR A 286 4.76 -22.69 15.95
C THR A 286 5.72 -23.46 16.84
N LYS A 287 6.65 -22.76 17.52
CA LYS A 287 7.63 -23.39 18.41
C LYS A 287 6.95 -24.05 19.60
N GLU A 288 6.05 -23.32 20.29
CA GLU A 288 5.27 -23.88 21.39
C GLU A 288 4.39 -25.05 20.97
N CYS A 289 3.87 -25.02 19.73
CA CYS A 289 3.12 -26.14 19.18
C CYS A 289 4.01 -27.34 18.86
N ALA A 290 5.25 -27.11 18.42
CA ALA A 290 6.23 -28.15 18.17
C ALA A 290 6.64 -28.83 19.48
N ASP A 291 6.95 -28.05 20.52
CA ASP A 291 7.28 -28.55 21.86
C ASP A 291 6.11 -29.38 22.43
N LEU A 292 4.89 -28.89 22.30
CA LEU A 292 3.68 -29.62 22.73
C LEU A 292 3.49 -30.96 21.99
N LEU A 293 3.78 -31.00 20.68
CA LEU A 293 3.73 -32.25 19.92
C LEU A 293 4.78 -33.25 20.38
N ASP A 294 5.97 -32.77 20.80
CA ASP A 294 7.03 -33.59 21.38
C ASP A 294 6.65 -34.11 22.76
N GLU A 295 6.13 -33.23 23.65
CA GLU A 295 5.67 -33.59 24.99
C GLU A 295 4.56 -34.66 24.96
N LEU A 296 3.63 -34.55 24.00
CA LEU A 296 2.53 -35.51 23.84
C LEU A 296 2.95 -36.79 23.05
N GLY A 297 4.20 -36.87 22.59
CA GLY A 297 4.71 -38.02 21.88
C GLY A 297 4.19 -38.20 20.46
N PHE A 298 3.84 -37.09 19.75
CA PHE A 298 3.43 -37.22 18.36
C PHE A 298 4.61 -37.62 17.47
N PRO A 299 4.47 -38.64 16.59
CA PRO A 299 5.55 -39.10 15.73
C PRO A 299 6.13 -37.99 14.85
N ILE A 300 7.47 -37.99 14.70
CA ILE A 300 8.18 -36.96 13.91
C ILE A 300 7.87 -37.03 12.42
N ASP A 301 7.59 -38.23 11.91
CA ASP A 301 7.20 -38.51 10.53
C ASP A 301 5.69 -38.36 10.28
N GLY A 302 4.92 -38.10 11.35
CA GLY A 302 3.48 -37.91 11.27
C GLY A 302 3.11 -36.75 10.38
N SER A 303 2.04 -36.87 9.57
CA SER A 303 1.59 -35.79 8.68
C SER A 303 0.99 -34.60 9.45
N GLY A 304 1.03 -33.40 8.86
CA GLY A 304 0.42 -32.20 9.45
C GLY A 304 -1.08 -32.36 9.72
N ASN A 305 -1.82 -33.09 8.85
CA ASN A 305 -3.23 -33.40 9.08
C ASN A 305 -3.46 -34.36 10.25
N ALA A 306 -2.57 -35.35 10.41
CA ALA A 306 -2.59 -36.27 11.56
C ALA A 306 -2.31 -35.49 12.87
N ALA A 307 -1.34 -34.55 12.86
CA ALA A 307 -1.02 -33.71 14.01
C ALA A 307 -2.21 -32.81 14.42
N VAL A 308 -2.93 -32.23 13.46
CA VAL A 308 -4.14 -31.45 13.74
C VAL A 308 -5.21 -32.28 14.45
N LYS A 309 -5.45 -33.52 13.97
CA LYS A 309 -6.38 -34.44 14.61
C LYS A 309 -5.89 -34.86 16.00
N PHE A 310 -4.61 -35.21 16.11
CA PHE A 310 -3.98 -35.63 17.36
C PHE A 310 -4.12 -34.58 18.47
N LEU A 311 -3.77 -33.31 18.18
CA LEU A 311 -3.93 -32.21 19.14
C LEU A 311 -5.39 -31.95 19.52
N ARG A 312 -6.33 -32.09 18.58
CA ARG A 312 -7.75 -31.98 18.87
C ARG A 312 -8.22 -33.07 19.83
N ASP A 313 -7.80 -34.31 19.62
CA ASP A 313 -8.14 -35.46 20.47
C ASP A 313 -7.58 -35.28 21.90
N HIS A 314 -6.45 -34.57 22.04
CA HIS A 314 -5.84 -34.20 23.34
C HIS A 314 -6.40 -32.90 23.92
N LYS A 315 -7.45 -32.28 23.33
CA LYS A 315 -8.06 -31.00 23.74
C LYS A 315 -7.07 -29.82 23.70
N GLN A 316 -6.03 -29.92 22.89
CA GLN A 316 -4.97 -28.92 22.68
C GLN A 316 -5.00 -28.34 21.26
N GLY A 317 -6.18 -28.23 20.66
CA GLY A 317 -6.34 -27.76 19.28
C GLY A 317 -5.66 -26.38 19.03
N ARG A 318 -5.02 -26.26 17.90
CA ARG A 318 -4.35 -25.04 17.40
C ARG A 318 -4.82 -24.75 15.96
N ALA A 319 -4.55 -23.56 15.46
CA ALA A 319 -4.79 -23.23 14.06
C ALA A 319 -4.05 -24.20 13.14
N ARG A 320 -4.71 -24.67 12.08
CA ARG A 320 -4.19 -25.70 11.18
C ARG A 320 -2.81 -25.34 10.62
N GLU A 321 -2.61 -24.08 10.24
CA GLU A 321 -1.34 -23.58 9.70
C GLU A 321 -0.20 -23.68 10.72
N VAL A 322 -0.46 -23.29 11.97
CA VAL A 322 0.51 -23.38 13.06
C VAL A 322 0.94 -24.82 13.30
N VAL A 323 -0.01 -25.77 13.28
CA VAL A 323 0.29 -27.21 13.47
C VAL A 323 1.10 -27.76 12.29
N GLN A 324 0.77 -27.38 11.07
CA GLN A 324 1.51 -27.81 9.88
C GLN A 324 2.94 -27.24 9.88
N ASP A 325 3.10 -25.99 10.26
CA ASP A 325 4.41 -25.35 10.42
C ASP A 325 5.20 -26.02 11.57
N ALA A 326 4.57 -26.37 12.69
CA ALA A 326 5.18 -27.07 13.81
C ALA A 326 5.76 -28.46 13.39
N VAL A 327 4.99 -29.23 12.62
CA VAL A 327 5.48 -30.51 12.07
C VAL A 327 6.68 -30.31 11.15
N ARG A 328 6.68 -29.25 10.33
CA ARG A 328 7.81 -28.91 9.46
C ARG A 328 9.02 -28.49 10.27
N HIS A 329 8.84 -27.60 11.25
CA HIS A 329 9.88 -27.12 12.16
C HIS A 329 10.60 -28.27 12.88
N ARG A 330 9.84 -29.22 13.47
CA ARG A 330 10.40 -30.40 14.13
C ARG A 330 11.30 -31.24 13.21
N ARG A 331 10.89 -31.44 11.95
CA ARG A 331 11.68 -32.20 10.96
C ARG A 331 12.97 -31.50 10.54
N GLU A 332 12.95 -30.16 10.50
CA GLU A 332 14.14 -29.35 10.14
C GLU A 332 15.17 -29.31 11.27
N GLN A 333 14.71 -29.34 12.52
CA GLN A 333 15.59 -29.41 13.69
C GLN A 333 16.35 -30.74 13.83
N GLN A 334 15.88 -31.78 13.17
CA GLN A 334 16.53 -33.10 13.20
C GLN A 334 17.47 -33.38 12.01
N ARG A 335 17.57 -32.45 11.08
CA ARG A 335 18.48 -32.50 9.93
C ARG A 335 19.78 -31.78 10.23
#